data_7288a8593799176c912086e300563900
#
_entry.id   7288a8593799176c912086e300563900
#
_cell.length_a   1.000
_cell.length_b   1.000
_cell.length_c   1.000
_cell.angle_alpha   90.00
_cell.angle_beta   90.00
_cell.angle_gamma   90.00
#
_symmetry.space_group_name_H-M   'P 1'
#
loop_
_entity.id
_entity.type
_entity.pdbx_description
1 polymer ?
#
loop_
_entity_poly.entity_id
_entity_poly.type
_entity_poly.pdbx_seq_one_letter_code
_entity_poly.pdbx_strand_id
1 'polypeptide(L)'
;MKTLTVALPGREYNIQIGWGLLTRAGEELRAVLPGASRIFVVTDSHVAPLYLERVRASLEGAGFRVTAHTVPAGEGSKCPARLAELWEAMMDAGLTRTDAVAALGGGVVGDLAGFAAATILRGVDFVQIPTTLLAQVDSSVGGKVAVDLEHGKNLAGAFWQPRLVLMDPEVLDTLPLPVFMEGMAEVVKYGCIKDAAFFDFLAARPSRAELMAEMEHILYTCCAIKRSVVEQDERDTGERMLLNFGHTLGHAYELAGHYTEWSHGAAVAAGMCAAARLGVRLGVTPAELPERLEEALSALGLPTAIPCTAEDYAAAVGLDKKGAGEDISVILLERMGRAVPHRMPKAQLLEELR
;
A
#
# COMPACT_ATOMS: atom_id res chain seq x y z
N MET A 1 14.43 10.19 13.72
CA MET A 1 14.51 9.12 12.69
C MET A 1 14.37 7.78 13.37
N LYS A 2 13.46 6.94 12.91
CA LYS A 2 13.26 5.55 13.35
C LYS A 2 13.64 4.60 12.22
N THR A 3 14.18 3.43 12.54
CA THR A 3 14.53 2.41 11.55
C THR A 3 13.89 1.08 11.94
N LEU A 4 13.29 0.41 10.95
CA LEU A 4 12.78 -0.95 11.05
C LEU A 4 13.50 -1.81 10.00
N THR A 5 14.06 -2.93 10.42
CA THR A 5 14.63 -3.92 9.50
C THR A 5 13.58 -4.98 9.18
N VAL A 6 13.35 -5.23 7.89
CA VAL A 6 12.56 -6.36 7.39
C VAL A 6 13.53 -7.51 7.15
N ALA A 7 13.40 -8.56 7.96
CA ALA A 7 14.33 -9.69 8.01
C ALA A 7 13.87 -10.84 7.08
N LEU A 8 14.11 -10.70 5.78
CA LEU A 8 13.86 -11.74 4.78
C LEU A 8 15.21 -12.36 4.36
N PRO A 9 15.47 -13.63 4.61
CA PRO A 9 16.78 -14.24 4.38
C PRO A 9 17.40 -13.94 3.00
N GLY A 10 18.56 -13.23 2.99
CA GLY A 10 19.28 -12.79 1.81
C GLY A 10 18.65 -11.61 1.03
N ARG A 11 17.59 -11.01 1.56
CA ARG A 11 16.86 -9.87 0.97
C ARG A 11 16.40 -8.89 2.06
N GLU A 12 17.19 -8.79 3.12
CA GLU A 12 16.96 -7.87 4.21
C GLU A 12 17.02 -6.42 3.72
N TYR A 13 16.14 -5.57 4.24
CA TYR A 13 16.16 -4.14 3.95
C TYR A 13 15.66 -3.31 5.13
N ASN A 14 16.00 -2.04 5.13
CA ASN A 14 15.57 -1.10 6.14
C ASN A 14 14.41 -0.23 5.64
N ILE A 15 13.48 0.06 6.55
CA ILE A 15 12.50 1.12 6.45
C ILE A 15 12.98 2.24 7.37
N GLN A 16 13.32 3.38 6.81
CA GLN A 16 13.73 4.58 7.56
C GLN A 16 12.57 5.57 7.57
N ILE A 17 12.22 6.07 8.75
CA ILE A 17 11.10 6.99 8.98
C ILE A 17 11.61 8.21 9.71
N GLY A 18 11.41 9.40 9.15
CA GLY A 18 11.81 10.64 9.82
C GLY A 18 11.59 11.88 8.94
N TRP A 19 11.44 13.01 9.61
CA TRP A 19 11.21 14.30 8.97
C TRP A 19 12.46 14.79 8.23
N GLY A 20 12.27 15.36 7.02
CA GLY A 20 13.32 15.92 6.21
C GLY A 20 14.24 14.90 5.52
N LEU A 21 13.87 13.61 5.49
CA LEU A 21 14.70 12.55 4.91
C LEU A 21 14.95 12.73 3.41
N LEU A 22 14.08 13.41 2.66
CA LEU A 22 14.31 13.65 1.24
C LEU A 22 15.60 14.46 0.99
N THR A 23 16.00 15.34 1.91
CA THR A 23 17.25 16.09 1.78
C THR A 23 18.49 15.23 2.00
N ARG A 24 18.34 14.07 2.63
CA ARG A 24 19.38 13.11 2.93
C ARG A 24 19.29 11.83 2.09
N ALA A 25 18.38 11.81 1.12
CA ALA A 25 18.16 10.63 0.28
C ALA A 25 19.47 10.09 -0.35
N GLY A 26 20.35 10.99 -0.80
CA GLY A 26 21.64 10.60 -1.36
C GLY A 26 22.56 9.89 -0.38
N GLU A 27 22.68 10.37 0.84
CA GLU A 27 23.45 9.74 1.93
C GLU A 27 22.90 8.35 2.26
N GLU A 28 21.59 8.25 2.47
CA GLU A 28 20.93 7.00 2.84
C GLU A 28 21.00 5.94 1.73
N LEU A 29 20.83 6.37 0.45
CA LEU A 29 20.98 5.47 -0.68
C LEU A 29 22.45 5.02 -0.86
N ARG A 30 23.42 5.93 -0.66
CA ARG A 30 24.84 5.57 -0.78
C ARG A 30 25.24 4.50 0.24
N ALA A 31 24.67 4.55 1.44
CA ALA A 31 24.93 3.55 2.48
C ALA A 31 24.49 2.13 2.09
N VAL A 32 23.38 1.99 1.34
CA VAL A 32 22.84 0.68 0.94
C VAL A 32 23.21 0.27 -0.49
N LEU A 33 23.67 1.21 -1.31
CA LEU A 33 24.05 1.03 -2.71
C LEU A 33 25.49 1.52 -2.99
N PRO A 34 26.51 1.01 -2.28
CA PRO A 34 27.87 1.55 -2.39
C PRO A 34 28.49 1.36 -3.79
N GLY A 35 28.04 0.36 -4.54
CA GLY A 35 28.53 0.07 -5.90
C GLY A 35 27.78 0.77 -7.03
N ALA A 36 26.64 1.41 -6.75
CA ALA A 36 25.86 2.08 -7.78
C ALA A 36 26.52 3.39 -8.22
N SER A 37 26.54 3.65 -9.51
CA SER A 37 27.01 4.91 -10.09
C SER A 37 25.86 5.78 -10.60
N ARG A 38 24.72 5.15 -10.94
CA ARG A 38 23.52 5.82 -11.46
C ARG A 38 22.30 5.45 -10.64
N ILE A 39 21.42 6.43 -10.50
CA ILE A 39 20.05 6.23 -9.99
C ILE A 39 19.07 6.69 -11.06
N PHE A 40 18.20 5.77 -11.50
CA PHE A 40 17.08 6.10 -12.37
C PHE A 40 15.84 6.37 -11.53
N VAL A 41 15.41 7.63 -11.46
CA VAL A 41 14.25 8.03 -10.66
C VAL A 41 12.99 7.95 -11.51
N VAL A 42 12.02 7.16 -11.09
CA VAL A 42 10.66 7.16 -11.65
C VAL A 42 9.76 7.96 -10.74
N THR A 43 9.03 8.90 -11.31
CA THR A 43 8.08 9.76 -10.60
C THR A 43 6.86 10.05 -11.47
N ASP A 44 5.85 10.73 -10.94
CA ASP A 44 4.67 11.15 -11.70
C ASP A 44 4.55 12.68 -11.83
N SER A 45 3.62 13.11 -12.68
CA SER A 45 3.41 14.53 -13.00
C SER A 45 2.90 15.38 -11.83
N HIS A 46 2.36 14.79 -10.75
CA HIS A 46 1.97 15.50 -9.53
C HIS A 46 3.14 15.63 -8.55
N VAL A 47 3.96 14.58 -8.43
CA VAL A 47 5.04 14.49 -7.45
C VAL A 47 6.31 15.19 -7.95
N ALA A 48 6.60 15.10 -9.25
CA ALA A 48 7.84 15.67 -9.82
C ALA A 48 8.03 17.16 -9.51
N PRO A 49 7.05 18.06 -9.72
CA PRO A 49 7.23 19.48 -9.43
C PRO A 49 7.43 19.80 -7.94
N LEU A 50 7.03 18.90 -7.04
CA LEU A 50 7.13 19.10 -5.60
C LEU A 50 8.47 18.62 -5.02
N TYR A 51 8.97 17.48 -5.49
CA TYR A 51 10.02 16.76 -4.78
C TYR A 51 11.20 16.32 -5.64
N LEU A 52 11.06 16.23 -6.98
CA LEU A 52 12.10 15.65 -7.83
C LEU A 52 13.44 16.39 -7.71
N GLU A 53 13.45 17.71 -7.77
CA GLU A 53 14.69 18.49 -7.73
C GLU A 53 15.37 18.39 -6.35
N ARG A 54 14.61 18.33 -5.27
CA ARG A 54 15.13 18.13 -3.91
C ARG A 54 15.84 16.76 -3.78
N VAL A 55 15.20 15.70 -4.28
CA VAL A 55 15.77 14.34 -4.28
C VAL A 55 16.96 14.26 -5.22
N ARG A 56 16.87 14.82 -6.45
CA ARG A 56 17.97 14.87 -7.42
C ARG A 56 19.21 15.52 -6.83
N ALA A 57 19.07 16.72 -6.27
CA ALA A 57 20.18 17.45 -5.68
C ALA A 57 20.86 16.65 -4.55
N SER A 58 20.07 15.96 -3.72
CA SER A 58 20.60 15.10 -2.67
C SER A 58 21.38 13.91 -3.22
N LEU A 59 20.83 13.23 -4.25
CA LEU A 59 21.49 12.09 -4.90
C LEU A 59 22.80 12.50 -5.62
N GLU A 60 22.76 13.60 -6.37
CA GLU A 60 23.93 14.13 -7.08
C GLU A 60 25.00 14.60 -6.09
N GLY A 61 24.60 15.23 -4.97
CA GLY A 61 25.50 15.59 -3.86
C GLY A 61 26.21 14.41 -3.24
N ALA A 62 25.60 13.22 -3.27
CA ALA A 62 26.20 11.96 -2.84
C ALA A 62 27.01 11.23 -3.96
N GLY A 63 27.20 11.88 -5.12
CA GLY A 63 28.01 11.39 -6.21
C GLY A 63 27.32 10.42 -7.16
N PHE A 64 25.98 10.32 -7.16
CA PHE A 64 25.25 9.56 -8.16
C PHE A 64 25.04 10.41 -9.44
N ARG A 65 25.00 9.76 -10.59
CA ARG A 65 24.41 10.33 -11.81
C ARG A 65 22.91 10.03 -11.79
N VAL A 66 22.09 11.08 -11.93
CA VAL A 66 20.64 10.94 -11.81
C VAL A 66 19.97 11.18 -13.15
N THR A 67 19.18 10.22 -13.59
CA THR A 67 18.23 10.39 -14.70
C THR A 67 16.84 10.22 -14.14
N ALA A 68 15.89 11.07 -14.52
CA ALA A 68 14.51 10.95 -14.07
C ALA A 68 13.56 10.75 -15.25
N HIS A 69 12.54 9.94 -15.03
CA HIS A 69 11.43 9.73 -15.96
C HIS A 69 10.11 10.03 -15.24
N THR A 70 9.29 10.90 -15.81
CA THR A 70 8.01 11.32 -15.25
C THR A 70 6.88 10.71 -16.05
N VAL A 71 6.06 9.87 -15.39
CA VAL A 71 4.84 9.33 -15.99
C VAL A 71 3.63 10.21 -15.65
N PRO A 72 2.52 10.16 -16.41
CA PRO A 72 1.27 10.78 -16.00
C PRO A 72 0.82 10.27 -14.63
N ALA A 73 0.32 11.16 -13.78
CA ALA A 73 -0.23 10.73 -12.48
C ALA A 73 -1.52 9.92 -12.66
N GLY A 74 -1.76 8.96 -11.76
CA GLY A 74 -2.97 8.14 -11.70
C GLY A 74 -2.78 6.70 -12.17
N GLU A 75 -3.77 5.84 -11.84
CA GLU A 75 -3.74 4.38 -12.06
C GLU A 75 -3.53 4.01 -13.53
N GLY A 76 -3.99 4.82 -14.48
CA GLY A 76 -3.79 4.57 -15.92
C GLY A 76 -2.33 4.48 -16.37
N SER A 77 -1.38 4.94 -15.57
CA SER A 77 0.05 4.77 -15.82
C SER A 77 0.59 3.39 -15.40
N LYS A 78 -0.15 2.64 -14.61
CA LYS A 78 0.26 1.32 -14.12
C LYS A 78 -0.09 0.21 -15.13
N CYS A 79 0.47 0.29 -16.33
CA CYS A 79 0.13 -0.58 -17.45
C CYS A 79 1.38 -1.06 -18.22
N PRO A 80 1.26 -2.15 -19.03
CA PRO A 80 2.37 -2.71 -19.80
C PRO A 80 3.02 -1.71 -20.76
N ALA A 81 2.26 -0.78 -21.34
CA ALA A 81 2.80 0.20 -22.27
C ALA A 81 3.79 1.14 -21.56
N ARG A 82 3.44 1.65 -20.38
CA ARG A 82 4.34 2.50 -19.58
C ARG A 82 5.55 1.72 -19.04
N LEU A 83 5.36 0.45 -18.72
CA LEU A 83 6.47 -0.41 -18.33
C LEU A 83 7.49 -0.55 -19.46
N ALA A 84 7.04 -0.76 -20.70
CA ALA A 84 7.93 -0.83 -21.88
C ALA A 84 8.67 0.51 -22.11
N GLU A 85 7.99 1.64 -22.01
CA GLU A 85 8.62 2.97 -22.11
C GLU A 85 9.71 3.16 -21.04
N LEU A 86 9.48 2.70 -19.80
CA LEU A 86 10.47 2.78 -18.74
C LEU A 86 11.72 1.93 -19.05
N TRP A 87 11.55 0.72 -19.57
CA TRP A 87 12.70 -0.13 -19.95
C TRP A 87 13.58 0.55 -20.99
N GLU A 88 13.00 1.11 -22.05
CA GLU A 88 13.77 1.84 -23.07
C GLU A 88 14.47 3.06 -22.48
N ALA A 89 13.76 3.87 -21.68
CA ALA A 89 14.34 5.05 -21.02
C ALA A 89 15.50 4.69 -20.07
N MET A 90 15.41 3.56 -19.36
CA MET A 90 16.49 3.06 -18.51
C MET A 90 17.72 2.65 -19.34
N MET A 91 17.52 1.99 -20.48
CA MET A 91 18.61 1.62 -21.39
C MET A 91 19.25 2.85 -22.03
N ASP A 92 18.47 3.83 -22.48
CA ASP A 92 18.97 5.09 -23.03
C ASP A 92 19.79 5.89 -21.98
N ALA A 93 19.39 5.80 -20.70
CA ALA A 93 20.16 6.38 -19.58
C ALA A 93 21.46 5.64 -19.28
N GLY A 94 21.70 4.49 -19.95
CA GLY A 94 22.88 3.66 -19.74
C GLY A 94 22.87 2.93 -18.39
N LEU A 95 21.69 2.53 -17.89
CA LEU A 95 21.55 1.78 -16.64
C LEU A 95 22.28 0.43 -16.75
N THR A 96 22.99 0.05 -15.71
CA THR A 96 23.72 -1.21 -15.62
C THR A 96 23.19 -2.06 -14.46
N ARG A 97 23.61 -3.33 -14.37
CA ARG A 97 23.17 -4.25 -13.29
C ARG A 97 23.59 -3.82 -11.88
N THR A 98 24.56 -2.95 -11.76
CA THR A 98 25.04 -2.44 -10.47
C THR A 98 24.40 -1.10 -10.08
N ASP A 99 23.60 -0.53 -10.97
CA ASP A 99 22.86 0.70 -10.72
C ASP A 99 21.48 0.39 -10.09
N ALA A 100 20.70 1.41 -9.76
CA ALA A 100 19.43 1.22 -9.09
C ALA A 100 18.30 2.10 -9.66
N VAL A 101 17.07 1.64 -9.44
CA VAL A 101 15.84 2.39 -9.69
C VAL A 101 15.31 2.94 -8.37
N ALA A 102 14.94 4.23 -8.34
CA ALA A 102 14.26 4.84 -7.20
C ALA A 102 12.83 5.24 -7.61
N ALA A 103 11.83 4.74 -6.89
CA ALA A 103 10.44 5.15 -7.04
C ALA A 103 10.13 6.33 -6.12
N LEU A 104 9.96 7.52 -6.68
CA LEU A 104 9.55 8.73 -5.96
C LEU A 104 8.08 9.01 -6.25
N GLY A 105 7.15 8.51 -5.43
CA GLY A 105 5.73 8.66 -5.71
C GLY A 105 4.80 7.85 -4.81
N GLY A 106 3.54 7.81 -5.16
CA GLY A 106 2.53 6.96 -4.52
C GLY A 106 2.65 5.49 -4.92
N GLY A 107 1.65 4.67 -4.57
CA GLY A 107 1.63 3.24 -4.83
C GLY A 107 1.75 2.87 -6.32
N VAL A 108 1.13 3.66 -7.22
CA VAL A 108 1.22 3.47 -8.68
C VAL A 108 2.68 3.53 -9.15
N VAL A 109 3.40 4.57 -8.73
CA VAL A 109 4.81 4.76 -9.09
C VAL A 109 5.66 3.65 -8.46
N GLY A 110 5.40 3.31 -7.19
CA GLY A 110 6.09 2.24 -6.48
C GLY A 110 5.99 0.89 -7.19
N ASP A 111 4.77 0.51 -7.55
CA ASP A 111 4.49 -0.76 -8.24
C ASP A 111 5.11 -0.80 -9.65
N LEU A 112 4.89 0.25 -10.44
CA LEU A 112 5.40 0.35 -11.81
C LEU A 112 6.93 0.34 -11.86
N ALA A 113 7.57 1.21 -11.05
CA ALA A 113 9.03 1.31 -10.99
C ALA A 113 9.68 0.04 -10.42
N GLY A 114 9.05 -0.55 -9.39
CA GLY A 114 9.53 -1.80 -8.80
C GLY A 114 9.43 -2.97 -9.77
N PHE A 115 8.36 -3.07 -10.56
CA PHE A 115 8.25 -4.10 -11.58
C PHE A 115 9.20 -3.85 -12.75
N ALA A 116 9.43 -2.60 -13.14
CA ALA A 116 10.47 -2.24 -14.10
C ALA A 116 11.86 -2.69 -13.60
N ALA A 117 12.20 -2.40 -12.34
CA ALA A 117 13.46 -2.81 -11.73
C ALA A 117 13.60 -4.33 -11.65
N ALA A 118 12.53 -5.06 -11.33
CA ALA A 118 12.53 -6.51 -11.25
C ALA A 118 12.81 -7.20 -12.60
N THR A 119 12.48 -6.54 -13.70
CA THR A 119 12.48 -7.16 -15.04
C THR A 119 13.58 -6.66 -15.96
N ILE A 120 14.01 -5.40 -15.83
CA ILE A 120 15.13 -4.84 -16.60
C ILE A 120 16.44 -5.57 -16.25
N LEU A 121 17.24 -5.90 -17.22
CA LEU A 121 18.55 -6.58 -17.06
C LEU A 121 18.49 -7.86 -16.19
N ARG A 122 17.32 -8.48 -16.02
CA ARG A 122 16.98 -9.60 -15.14
C ARG A 122 17.00 -9.25 -13.65
N GLY A 123 16.78 -7.99 -13.33
CA GLY A 123 16.70 -7.44 -11.98
C GLY A 123 17.85 -6.50 -11.66
N VAL A 124 17.49 -5.31 -11.18
CA VAL A 124 18.40 -4.30 -10.64
C VAL A 124 17.94 -3.91 -9.25
N ASP A 125 18.82 -3.29 -8.46
CA ASP A 125 18.46 -2.79 -7.13
C ASP A 125 17.33 -1.73 -7.21
N PHE A 126 16.49 -1.71 -6.18
CA PHE A 126 15.29 -0.88 -6.12
C PHE A 126 15.17 -0.17 -4.78
N VAL A 127 14.73 1.08 -4.78
CA VAL A 127 14.49 1.89 -3.58
C VAL A 127 13.11 2.54 -3.68
N GLN A 128 12.38 2.52 -2.56
CA GLN A 128 11.07 3.17 -2.43
C GLN A 128 11.21 4.50 -1.68
N ILE A 129 10.69 5.58 -2.26
CA ILE A 129 10.54 6.90 -1.64
C ILE A 129 9.04 7.27 -1.72
N PRO A 130 8.18 6.67 -0.86
CA PRO A 130 6.75 6.80 -0.95
C PRO A 130 6.27 8.19 -0.53
N THR A 131 5.38 8.80 -1.34
CA THR A 131 4.90 10.17 -1.13
C THR A 131 3.42 10.26 -0.77
N THR A 132 2.68 9.15 -0.72
CA THR A 132 1.32 9.10 -0.20
C THR A 132 1.28 8.31 1.11
N LEU A 133 0.31 8.62 1.98
CA LEU A 133 0.15 7.88 3.24
C LEU A 133 -0.09 6.38 2.99
N LEU A 134 -0.97 6.06 2.03
CA LEU A 134 -1.21 4.66 1.62
C LEU A 134 0.09 3.95 1.21
N ALA A 135 0.94 4.62 0.44
CA ALA A 135 2.21 4.03 0.04
C ALA A 135 3.19 3.88 1.23
N GLN A 136 3.23 4.85 2.14
CA GLN A 136 4.08 4.78 3.32
C GLN A 136 3.67 3.65 4.28
N VAL A 137 2.36 3.45 4.50
CA VAL A 137 1.91 2.42 5.47
C VAL A 137 1.70 1.04 4.85
N ASP A 138 1.52 0.97 3.52
CA ASP A 138 1.13 -0.29 2.86
C ASP A 138 1.98 -0.63 1.65
N SER A 139 1.77 -0.06 0.46
CA SER A 139 2.30 -0.61 -0.80
C SER A 139 3.82 -0.67 -0.89
N SER A 140 4.58 0.20 -0.22
CA SER A 140 6.06 0.19 -0.24
C SER A 140 6.70 -0.95 0.55
N VAL A 141 5.94 -1.73 1.33
CA VAL A 141 6.46 -2.78 2.22
C VAL A 141 5.98 -4.15 1.76
N GLY A 142 6.94 -5.10 1.63
CA GLY A 142 6.63 -6.50 1.31
C GLY A 142 6.76 -6.87 -0.16
N GLY A 143 7.35 -6.00 -0.98
CA GLY A 143 7.90 -6.30 -2.31
C GLY A 143 6.90 -6.70 -3.39
N LYS A 144 5.60 -6.54 -3.19
CA LYS A 144 4.61 -6.74 -4.27
C LYS A 144 4.71 -5.56 -5.24
N VAL A 145 5.08 -5.83 -6.49
CA VAL A 145 5.17 -4.83 -7.56
C VAL A 145 4.49 -5.39 -8.81
N ALA A 146 3.70 -4.58 -9.50
CA ALA A 146 2.87 -5.07 -10.58
C ALA A 146 2.38 -3.96 -11.54
N VAL A 147 1.82 -4.39 -12.66
CA VAL A 147 0.99 -3.57 -13.54
C VAL A 147 -0.39 -4.19 -13.73
N ASP A 148 -1.33 -3.35 -14.12
CA ASP A 148 -2.69 -3.74 -14.43
C ASP A 148 -2.79 -4.27 -15.84
N LEU A 149 -3.73 -5.18 -16.05
CA LEU A 149 -4.11 -5.69 -17.36
C LEU A 149 -5.60 -5.39 -17.60
N GLU A 150 -6.07 -5.59 -18.84
CA GLU A 150 -7.51 -5.45 -19.17
C GLU A 150 -8.43 -6.31 -18.31
N HIS A 151 -7.91 -7.44 -17.81
CA HIS A 151 -8.64 -8.39 -16.97
C HIS A 151 -8.68 -8.01 -15.48
N GLY A 152 -8.00 -6.93 -15.06
CA GLY A 152 -8.00 -6.46 -13.67
C GLY A 152 -6.67 -5.91 -13.19
N LYS A 153 -6.71 -5.38 -11.96
CA LYS A 153 -5.56 -4.75 -11.29
C LYS A 153 -4.52 -5.78 -10.82
N ASN A 154 -3.25 -5.38 -10.85
CA ASN A 154 -2.12 -6.11 -10.24
C ASN A 154 -1.91 -7.56 -10.74
N LEU A 155 -2.25 -7.85 -12.00
CA LEU A 155 -2.24 -9.22 -12.53
C LEU A 155 -0.88 -9.67 -13.08
N ALA A 156 -0.04 -8.74 -13.51
CA ALA A 156 1.30 -9.03 -13.99
C ALA A 156 2.33 -8.34 -13.10
N GLY A 157 3.16 -9.12 -12.39
CA GLY A 157 4.08 -8.55 -11.43
C GLY A 157 5.11 -9.53 -10.88
N ALA A 158 5.83 -9.08 -9.86
CA ALA A 158 6.87 -9.84 -9.19
C ALA A 158 6.85 -9.58 -7.67
N PHE A 159 7.53 -10.46 -6.92
CA PHE A 159 7.96 -10.17 -5.56
C PHE A 159 9.39 -9.65 -5.62
N TRP A 160 9.58 -8.32 -5.57
CA TRP A 160 10.86 -7.65 -5.66
C TRP A 160 11.07 -6.74 -4.46
N GLN A 161 11.89 -7.19 -3.52
CA GLN A 161 12.11 -6.43 -2.28
C GLN A 161 13.00 -5.22 -2.54
N PRO A 162 12.67 -4.04 -1.99
CA PRO A 162 13.53 -2.86 -2.09
C PRO A 162 14.81 -3.04 -1.24
N ARG A 163 15.88 -2.32 -1.56
CA ARG A 163 17.08 -2.20 -0.71
C ARG A 163 16.89 -1.23 0.44
N LEU A 164 15.96 -0.30 0.27
CA LEU A 164 15.61 0.73 1.25
C LEU A 164 14.20 1.24 0.98
N VAL A 165 13.46 1.52 2.03
CA VAL A 165 12.25 2.36 1.97
C VAL A 165 12.52 3.61 2.79
N LEU A 166 12.46 4.78 2.15
CA LEU A 166 12.74 6.08 2.76
C LEU A 166 11.44 6.86 2.93
N MET A 167 10.93 6.94 4.15
CA MET A 167 9.66 7.58 4.48
C MET A 167 9.85 8.92 5.16
N ASP A 168 9.51 9.98 4.47
CA ASP A 168 9.52 11.34 5.00
C ASP A 168 8.08 11.78 5.27
N PRO A 169 7.65 11.94 6.54
CA PRO A 169 6.30 12.42 6.84
C PRO A 169 6.00 13.83 6.29
N GLU A 170 7.03 14.66 6.07
CA GLU A 170 6.87 16.03 5.53
C GLU A 170 6.14 16.04 4.18
N VAL A 171 6.32 15.00 3.35
CA VAL A 171 5.66 14.95 2.04
C VAL A 171 4.14 14.83 2.13
N LEU A 172 3.62 14.37 3.28
CA LEU A 172 2.20 14.25 3.51
C LEU A 172 1.51 15.61 3.70
N ASP A 173 2.25 16.68 4.02
CA ASP A 173 1.69 18.04 4.18
C ASP A 173 1.08 18.56 2.86
N THR A 174 1.65 18.21 1.73
CA THR A 174 1.17 18.63 0.41
C THR A 174 0.07 17.72 -0.15
N LEU A 175 -0.22 16.60 0.53
CA LEU A 175 -1.19 15.62 0.06
C LEU A 175 -2.61 16.18 0.16
N PRO A 176 -3.44 16.13 -0.90
CA PRO A 176 -4.85 16.49 -0.80
C PRO A 176 -5.56 15.68 0.29
N LEU A 177 -6.50 16.31 1.02
CA LEU A 177 -7.17 15.66 2.13
C LEU A 177 -7.84 14.32 1.77
N PRO A 178 -8.54 14.18 0.62
CA PRO A 178 -9.12 12.88 0.23
C PRO A 178 -8.05 11.79 0.10
N VAL A 179 -6.91 12.09 -0.53
CA VAL A 179 -5.81 11.12 -0.72
C VAL A 179 -5.13 10.77 0.62
N PHE A 180 -5.04 11.72 1.55
CA PHE A 180 -4.56 11.45 2.90
C PHE A 180 -5.52 10.50 3.64
N MET A 181 -6.84 10.74 3.55
CA MET A 181 -7.85 9.90 4.20
C MET A 181 -7.93 8.48 3.61
N GLU A 182 -7.66 8.30 2.33
CA GLU A 182 -7.47 6.96 1.74
C GLU A 182 -6.43 6.13 2.49
N GLY A 183 -5.28 6.75 2.78
CA GLY A 183 -4.24 6.09 3.57
C GLY A 183 -4.67 5.81 5.00
N MET A 184 -5.52 6.66 5.60
CA MET A 184 -6.03 6.46 6.95
C MET A 184 -6.93 5.23 7.08
N ALA A 185 -7.65 4.82 6.04
CA ALA A 185 -8.40 3.56 6.05
C ALA A 185 -7.48 2.36 6.33
N GLU A 186 -6.31 2.32 5.68
CA GLU A 186 -5.30 1.29 5.91
C GLU A 186 -4.67 1.39 7.30
N VAL A 187 -4.41 2.61 7.79
CA VAL A 187 -3.91 2.84 9.15
C VAL A 187 -4.87 2.28 10.20
N VAL A 188 -6.18 2.58 10.08
CA VAL A 188 -7.22 2.05 10.98
C VAL A 188 -7.30 0.53 10.88
N LYS A 189 -7.18 -0.04 9.69
CA LYS A 189 -7.16 -1.50 9.48
C LYS A 189 -6.10 -2.17 10.34
N TYR A 190 -4.87 -1.64 10.43
CA TYR A 190 -3.82 -2.23 11.27
C TYR A 190 -4.21 -2.28 12.75
N GLY A 191 -4.85 -1.22 13.25
CA GLY A 191 -5.40 -1.21 14.61
C GLY A 191 -6.45 -2.29 14.80
N CYS A 192 -7.38 -2.42 13.86
CA CYS A 192 -8.44 -3.43 13.90
C CYS A 192 -7.89 -4.87 13.94
N ILE A 193 -6.89 -5.18 13.13
CA ILE A 193 -6.44 -6.57 12.95
C ILE A 193 -5.36 -7.02 13.93
N LYS A 194 -4.55 -6.09 14.49
CA LYS A 194 -3.36 -6.47 15.28
C LYS A 194 -3.16 -5.68 16.57
N ASP A 195 -3.73 -4.47 16.74
CA ASP A 195 -3.40 -3.60 17.87
C ASP A 195 -4.59 -2.73 18.30
N ALA A 196 -5.35 -3.21 19.31
CA ALA A 196 -6.50 -2.49 19.84
C ALA A 196 -6.13 -1.13 20.45
N ALA A 197 -4.96 -1.04 21.10
CA ALA A 197 -4.50 0.22 21.70
C ALA A 197 -4.17 1.25 20.63
N PHE A 198 -3.62 0.81 19.50
CA PHE A 198 -3.38 1.66 18.33
C PHE A 198 -4.70 2.12 17.70
N PHE A 199 -5.72 1.24 17.62
CA PHE A 199 -7.06 1.66 17.19
C PHE A 199 -7.62 2.77 18.08
N ASP A 200 -7.57 2.61 19.41
CA ASP A 200 -8.03 3.62 20.36
C ASP A 200 -7.25 4.92 20.28
N PHE A 201 -5.94 4.82 20.06
CA PHE A 201 -5.07 5.98 19.84
C PHE A 201 -5.51 6.79 18.61
N LEU A 202 -5.87 6.12 17.51
CA LEU A 202 -6.35 6.76 16.27
C LEU A 202 -7.75 7.35 16.45
N ALA A 203 -8.68 6.61 17.06
CA ALA A 203 -10.06 7.06 17.30
C ALA A 203 -10.13 8.33 18.17
N ALA A 204 -9.16 8.52 19.06
CA ALA A 204 -9.03 9.74 19.88
C ALA A 204 -8.46 10.94 19.11
N ARG A 205 -8.09 10.82 17.82
CA ARG A 205 -7.43 11.86 17.01
C ARG A 205 -8.09 11.99 15.62
N PRO A 206 -9.30 12.55 15.54
CA PRO A 206 -10.07 12.57 14.29
C PRO A 206 -9.56 13.62 13.28
N SER A 207 -8.73 14.57 13.68
CA SER A 207 -8.26 15.62 12.77
C SER A 207 -6.92 15.31 12.14
N ARG A 208 -6.72 15.75 10.88
CA ARG A 208 -5.45 15.63 10.18
C ARG A 208 -4.28 16.24 10.98
N ALA A 209 -4.51 17.38 11.66
CA ALA A 209 -3.46 18.05 12.41
C ALA A 209 -2.98 17.20 13.61
N GLU A 210 -3.90 16.55 14.33
CA GLU A 210 -3.55 15.64 15.43
C GLU A 210 -2.82 14.39 14.91
N LEU A 211 -3.27 13.84 13.77
CA LEU A 211 -2.62 12.68 13.14
C LEU A 211 -1.21 13.03 12.64
N MET A 212 -1.03 14.20 12.00
CA MET A 212 0.27 14.65 11.50
C MET A 212 1.27 14.90 12.64
N ALA A 213 0.82 15.39 13.79
CA ALA A 213 1.68 15.56 14.97
C ALA A 213 2.26 14.22 15.48
N GLU A 214 1.57 13.12 15.23
CA GLU A 214 1.95 11.77 15.65
C GLU A 214 2.40 10.87 14.47
N MET A 215 2.62 11.45 13.28
CA MET A 215 2.78 10.68 12.05
C MET A 215 3.98 9.72 12.10
N GLU A 216 5.10 10.12 12.71
CA GLU A 216 6.26 9.22 12.88
C GLU A 216 5.94 7.97 13.73
N HIS A 217 5.04 8.12 14.72
CA HIS A 217 4.55 6.99 15.50
C HIS A 217 3.58 6.13 14.70
N ILE A 218 2.66 6.74 13.97
CA ILE A 218 1.68 6.05 13.11
C ILE A 218 2.39 5.21 12.06
N LEU A 219 3.30 5.80 11.30
CA LEU A 219 4.07 5.10 10.27
C LEU A 219 4.88 3.94 10.85
N TYR A 220 5.57 4.19 11.97
CA TYR A 220 6.35 3.14 12.63
C TYR A 220 5.49 1.96 13.07
N THR A 221 4.33 2.22 13.67
CA THR A 221 3.42 1.16 14.14
C THR A 221 2.85 0.35 12.98
N CYS A 222 2.35 1.02 11.93
CA CYS A 222 1.84 0.35 10.72
C CYS A 222 2.93 -0.51 10.07
N CYS A 223 4.13 0.05 9.85
CA CYS A 223 5.24 -0.68 9.25
C CYS A 223 5.72 -1.84 10.13
N ALA A 224 5.73 -1.69 11.45
CA ALA A 224 6.09 -2.78 12.37
C ALA A 224 5.10 -3.94 12.30
N ILE A 225 3.79 -3.64 12.25
CA ILE A 225 2.74 -4.64 12.07
C ILE A 225 2.90 -5.32 10.71
N LYS A 226 3.01 -4.54 9.62
CA LYS A 226 3.14 -5.11 8.27
C LYS A 226 4.39 -5.94 8.12
N ARG A 227 5.54 -5.46 8.64
CA ARG A 227 6.79 -6.20 8.68
C ARG A 227 6.61 -7.57 9.32
N SER A 228 5.99 -7.64 10.52
CA SER A 228 5.79 -8.90 11.22
C SER A 228 4.98 -9.92 10.43
N VAL A 229 3.99 -9.43 9.66
CA VAL A 229 3.16 -10.26 8.79
C VAL A 229 3.95 -10.72 7.55
N VAL A 230 4.73 -9.83 6.93
CA VAL A 230 5.55 -10.15 5.73
C VAL A 230 6.67 -11.12 6.05
N GLU A 231 7.33 -10.98 7.22
CA GLU A 231 8.39 -11.89 7.66
C GLU A 231 7.88 -13.32 7.91
N GLN A 232 6.61 -13.47 8.32
CA GLN A 232 5.97 -14.77 8.52
C GLN A 232 5.42 -15.37 7.23
N ASP A 233 4.97 -14.52 6.29
CA ASP A 233 4.29 -14.93 5.06
C ASP A 233 4.59 -13.95 3.90
N GLU A 234 5.77 -14.07 3.32
CA GLU A 234 6.16 -13.20 2.20
C GLU A 234 5.24 -13.33 0.98
N ARG A 235 4.75 -14.56 0.71
CA ARG A 235 4.03 -14.89 -0.53
C ARG A 235 2.50 -14.86 -0.43
N ASP A 236 1.95 -14.39 0.69
CA ASP A 236 0.50 -14.23 0.87
C ASP A 236 -0.27 -15.58 0.80
N THR A 237 0.24 -16.58 1.51
CA THR A 237 -0.36 -17.93 1.56
C THR A 237 -0.96 -18.28 2.92
N GLY A 238 -0.82 -17.42 3.93
CA GLY A 238 -1.26 -17.66 5.30
C GLY A 238 -1.58 -16.39 6.09
N GLU A 239 -0.73 -16.01 7.04
CA GLU A 239 -0.95 -14.88 7.97
C GLU A 239 -1.18 -13.53 7.25
N ARG A 240 -0.57 -13.33 6.07
CA ARG A 240 -0.73 -12.11 5.27
C ARG A 240 -2.17 -11.89 4.78
N MET A 241 -3.00 -12.94 4.76
CA MET A 241 -4.43 -12.82 4.46
C MET A 241 -5.17 -11.87 5.40
N LEU A 242 -4.71 -11.69 6.66
CA LEU A 242 -5.33 -10.77 7.61
C LEU A 242 -5.32 -9.32 7.12
N LEU A 243 -4.35 -8.93 6.29
CA LEU A 243 -4.30 -7.62 5.66
C LEU A 243 -5.48 -7.36 4.70
N ASN A 244 -6.23 -8.40 4.32
CA ASN A 244 -7.42 -8.28 3.48
C ASN A 244 -8.71 -7.99 4.30
N PHE A 245 -8.61 -7.63 5.60
CA PHE A 245 -9.79 -7.16 6.34
C PHE A 245 -10.43 -5.96 5.63
N GLY A 246 -11.70 -6.07 5.32
CA GLY A 246 -12.43 -5.08 4.51
C GLY A 246 -12.26 -5.21 2.99
N HIS A 247 -11.21 -5.85 2.50
CA HIS A 247 -10.89 -5.87 1.05
C HIS A 247 -11.83 -6.74 0.23
N THR A 248 -12.27 -7.89 0.72
CA THR A 248 -13.18 -8.77 -0.02
C THR A 248 -14.45 -8.05 -0.43
N LEU A 249 -15.04 -7.27 0.49
CA LEU A 249 -16.23 -6.47 0.22
C LEU A 249 -15.87 -5.13 -0.42
N GLY A 250 -14.73 -4.53 -0.07
CA GLY A 250 -14.21 -3.31 -0.69
C GLY A 250 -13.99 -3.46 -2.19
N HIS A 251 -13.42 -4.55 -2.66
CA HIS A 251 -13.26 -4.81 -4.10
C HIS A 251 -14.61 -4.92 -4.83
N ALA A 252 -15.68 -5.39 -4.15
CA ALA A 252 -17.01 -5.36 -4.74
C ALA A 252 -17.51 -3.92 -4.95
N TYR A 253 -17.23 -3.04 -4.00
CA TYR A 253 -17.56 -1.60 -4.13
C TYR A 253 -16.74 -0.92 -5.22
N GLU A 254 -15.43 -1.21 -5.33
CA GLU A 254 -14.59 -0.69 -6.41
C GLU A 254 -15.13 -1.15 -7.79
N LEU A 255 -15.50 -2.43 -7.89
CA LEU A 255 -16.05 -2.99 -9.14
C LEU A 255 -17.39 -2.37 -9.50
N ALA A 256 -18.33 -2.24 -8.55
CA ALA A 256 -19.64 -1.61 -8.73
C ALA A 256 -19.50 -0.14 -9.18
N GLY A 257 -18.51 0.59 -8.63
CA GLY A 257 -18.16 1.96 -9.02
C GLY A 257 -17.21 2.04 -10.23
N HIS A 258 -17.06 0.96 -11.01
CA HIS A 258 -16.20 0.91 -12.22
C HIS A 258 -14.75 1.38 -11.97
N TYR A 259 -14.24 1.19 -10.73
CA TYR A 259 -12.91 1.64 -10.26
C TYR A 259 -12.66 3.15 -10.39
N THR A 260 -13.69 3.95 -10.56
CA THR A 260 -13.60 5.42 -10.75
C THR A 260 -14.45 6.22 -9.78
N GLU A 261 -15.54 5.65 -9.26
CA GLU A 261 -16.46 6.33 -8.37
C GLU A 261 -15.97 6.35 -6.92
N TRP A 262 -15.38 5.26 -6.47
CA TRP A 262 -14.88 5.10 -5.12
C TRP A 262 -13.38 4.89 -5.10
N SER A 263 -12.69 5.62 -4.23
CA SER A 263 -11.28 5.38 -3.99
C SER A 263 -11.06 4.07 -3.23
N HIS A 264 -9.86 3.51 -3.35
CA HIS A 264 -9.49 2.27 -2.65
C HIS A 264 -9.73 2.37 -1.14
N GLY A 265 -9.26 3.45 -0.50
CA GLY A 265 -9.43 3.64 0.94
C GLY A 265 -10.89 3.79 1.35
N ALA A 266 -11.72 4.48 0.56
CA ALA A 266 -13.16 4.58 0.81
C ALA A 266 -13.84 3.19 0.73
N ALA A 267 -13.53 2.42 -0.30
CA ALA A 267 -14.05 1.08 -0.49
C ALA A 267 -13.62 0.12 0.65
N VAL A 268 -12.36 0.18 1.07
CA VAL A 268 -11.84 -0.62 2.20
C VAL A 268 -12.50 -0.20 3.52
N ALA A 269 -12.69 1.10 3.78
CA ALA A 269 -13.36 1.57 4.99
C ALA A 269 -14.79 1.04 5.11
N ALA A 270 -15.60 1.22 4.05
CA ALA A 270 -16.95 0.65 4.01
C ALA A 270 -16.94 -0.88 4.09
N GLY A 271 -15.96 -1.51 3.43
CA GLY A 271 -15.76 -2.96 3.47
C GLY A 271 -15.42 -3.51 4.85
N MET A 272 -14.63 -2.78 5.65
CA MET A 272 -14.35 -3.13 7.05
C MET A 272 -15.62 -3.10 7.91
N CYS A 273 -16.47 -2.07 7.76
CA CYS A 273 -17.75 -1.98 8.46
C CYS A 273 -18.69 -3.13 8.05
N ALA A 274 -18.77 -3.42 6.75
CA ALA A 274 -19.58 -4.53 6.25
C ALA A 274 -19.08 -5.89 6.75
N ALA A 275 -17.76 -6.12 6.78
CA ALA A 275 -17.15 -7.33 7.32
C ALA A 275 -17.41 -7.47 8.84
N ALA A 276 -17.36 -6.36 9.60
CA ALA A 276 -17.66 -6.38 11.02
C ALA A 276 -19.15 -6.75 11.27
N ARG A 277 -20.08 -6.15 10.51
CA ARG A 277 -21.52 -6.51 10.58
C ARG A 277 -21.77 -7.97 10.18
N LEU A 278 -21.10 -8.45 9.13
CA LEU A 278 -21.17 -9.87 8.73
C LEU A 278 -20.68 -10.77 9.86
N GLY A 279 -19.56 -10.42 10.51
CA GLY A 279 -19.01 -11.17 11.62
C GLY A 279 -19.97 -11.28 12.82
N VAL A 280 -20.76 -10.23 13.10
CA VAL A 280 -21.81 -10.28 14.14
C VAL A 280 -22.90 -11.30 13.77
N ARG A 281 -23.39 -11.26 12.51
CA ARG A 281 -24.39 -12.25 12.03
C ARG A 281 -23.89 -13.68 12.11
N LEU A 282 -22.63 -13.89 11.86
CA LEU A 282 -21.97 -15.21 11.93
C LEU A 282 -21.54 -15.61 13.35
N GLY A 283 -21.77 -14.76 14.36
CA GLY A 283 -21.40 -15.04 15.75
C GLY A 283 -19.91 -15.03 16.05
N VAL A 284 -19.10 -14.43 15.16
CA VAL A 284 -17.64 -14.32 15.30
C VAL A 284 -17.24 -12.98 15.94
N THR A 285 -17.90 -11.89 15.53
CA THR A 285 -17.59 -10.53 15.96
C THR A 285 -18.54 -10.10 17.09
N PRO A 286 -18.04 -9.51 18.19
CA PRO A 286 -18.87 -8.91 19.23
C PRO A 286 -19.78 -7.81 18.69
N ALA A 287 -21.01 -7.72 19.20
CA ALA A 287 -22.07 -6.87 18.67
C ALA A 287 -21.75 -5.35 18.70
N GLU A 288 -20.88 -4.91 19.61
CA GLU A 288 -20.49 -3.52 19.80
C GLU A 288 -19.39 -3.06 18.81
N LEU A 289 -18.69 -3.98 18.15
CA LEU A 289 -17.54 -3.60 17.30
C LEU A 289 -17.91 -2.85 16.02
N PRO A 290 -19.01 -3.21 15.30
CA PRO A 290 -19.37 -2.43 14.10
C PRO A 290 -19.60 -0.95 14.39
N GLU A 291 -20.38 -0.62 15.43
CA GLU A 291 -20.69 0.77 15.81
C GLU A 291 -19.40 1.54 16.13
N ARG A 292 -18.53 0.94 16.97
CA ARG A 292 -17.25 1.54 17.36
C ARG A 292 -16.33 1.81 16.17
N LEU A 293 -16.31 0.91 15.18
CA LEU A 293 -15.52 1.08 13.95
C LEU A 293 -16.12 2.16 13.04
N GLU A 294 -17.45 2.17 12.90
CA GLU A 294 -18.19 3.17 12.12
C GLU A 294 -18.00 4.58 12.68
N GLU A 295 -18.04 4.75 14.00
CA GLU A 295 -17.77 6.03 14.66
C GLU A 295 -16.36 6.52 14.34
N ALA A 296 -15.34 5.67 14.47
CA ALA A 296 -13.95 6.05 14.20
C ALA A 296 -13.72 6.42 12.72
N LEU A 297 -14.27 5.65 11.79
CA LEU A 297 -14.13 5.93 10.35
C LEU A 297 -14.92 7.18 9.94
N SER A 298 -16.15 7.36 10.45
CA SER A 298 -16.96 8.56 10.19
C SER A 298 -16.29 9.83 10.71
N ALA A 299 -15.66 9.78 11.89
CA ALA A 299 -14.91 10.89 12.45
C ALA A 299 -13.73 11.33 11.57
N LEU A 300 -13.14 10.38 10.82
CA LEU A 300 -12.11 10.62 9.81
C LEU A 300 -12.71 11.05 8.45
N GLY A 301 -14.03 11.16 8.31
CA GLY A 301 -14.70 11.49 7.04
C GLY A 301 -14.68 10.36 6.01
N LEU A 302 -14.42 9.11 6.44
CA LEU A 302 -14.46 7.93 5.58
C LEU A 302 -15.87 7.32 5.54
N PRO A 303 -16.32 6.78 4.40
CA PRO A 303 -17.64 6.15 4.30
C PRO A 303 -17.68 4.85 5.09
N THR A 304 -18.79 4.60 5.77
CA THR A 304 -19.05 3.36 6.51
C THR A 304 -20.00 2.41 5.80
N ALA A 305 -20.56 2.86 4.69
CA ALA A 305 -21.37 2.08 3.77
C ALA A 305 -21.27 2.62 2.35
N ILE A 306 -21.29 1.74 1.38
CA ILE A 306 -21.38 2.04 -0.06
C ILE A 306 -22.52 1.20 -0.63
N PRO A 307 -23.43 1.79 -1.43
CA PRO A 307 -24.47 1.01 -2.10
C PRO A 307 -23.85 -0.07 -3.01
N CYS A 308 -24.32 -1.30 -2.87
CA CYS A 308 -23.85 -2.44 -3.65
C CYS A 308 -24.99 -3.45 -3.77
N THR A 309 -25.23 -3.92 -4.97
CA THR A 309 -26.31 -4.90 -5.23
C THR A 309 -25.83 -6.33 -5.01
N ALA A 310 -26.77 -7.27 -4.91
CA ALA A 310 -26.42 -8.68 -4.81
C ALA A 310 -25.67 -9.18 -6.08
N GLU A 311 -25.98 -8.59 -7.25
CA GLU A 311 -25.26 -8.87 -8.49
C GLU A 311 -23.82 -8.37 -8.48
N ASP A 312 -23.56 -7.18 -7.89
CA ASP A 312 -22.21 -6.64 -7.77
C ASP A 312 -21.34 -7.52 -6.86
N TYR A 313 -21.89 -7.96 -5.70
CA TYR A 313 -21.20 -8.90 -4.82
C TYR A 313 -20.93 -10.24 -5.53
N ALA A 314 -21.89 -10.77 -6.29
CA ALA A 314 -21.72 -12.01 -7.01
C ALA A 314 -20.61 -11.89 -8.09
N ALA A 315 -20.57 -10.77 -8.80
CA ALA A 315 -19.52 -10.49 -9.80
C ALA A 315 -18.13 -10.43 -9.14
N ALA A 316 -18.00 -9.71 -8.03
CA ALA A 316 -16.72 -9.57 -7.32
C ALA A 316 -16.24 -10.91 -6.72
N VAL A 317 -17.14 -11.66 -6.09
CA VAL A 317 -16.86 -13.00 -5.53
C VAL A 317 -16.47 -14.00 -6.63
N GLY A 318 -17.05 -13.87 -7.83
CA GLY A 318 -16.71 -14.67 -9.02
C GLY A 318 -15.30 -14.38 -9.56
N LEU A 319 -14.82 -13.14 -9.42
CA LEU A 319 -13.49 -12.71 -9.86
C LEU A 319 -12.37 -13.03 -8.85
N ASP A 320 -12.71 -13.39 -7.62
CA ASP A 320 -11.69 -13.70 -6.60
C ASP A 320 -10.91 -14.98 -6.96
N LYS A 321 -9.71 -14.77 -7.50
CA LYS A 321 -8.80 -15.81 -7.97
C LYS A 321 -8.09 -16.58 -6.86
N LYS A 322 -8.10 -16.07 -5.62
CA LYS A 322 -7.51 -16.78 -4.45
C LYS A 322 -8.35 -17.96 -4.03
N GLY A 323 -9.62 -18.03 -4.42
CA GLY A 323 -10.54 -19.13 -4.21
C GLY A 323 -10.74 -20.00 -5.44
N ALA A 324 -9.80 -20.91 -5.75
CA ALA A 324 -10.05 -21.99 -6.70
C ALA A 324 -11.05 -22.98 -6.06
N GLY A 325 -12.38 -22.72 -6.17
CA GLY A 325 -13.40 -23.58 -5.59
C GLY A 325 -14.70 -22.86 -5.24
N GLU A 326 -15.58 -23.57 -4.54
CA GLU A 326 -16.89 -23.07 -4.08
C GLU A 326 -16.78 -22.21 -2.79
N ASP A 327 -15.63 -22.22 -2.12
CA ASP A 327 -15.40 -21.51 -0.86
C ASP A 327 -14.64 -20.20 -1.07
N ILE A 328 -14.83 -19.27 -0.12
CA ILE A 328 -14.11 -18.01 0.01
C ILE A 328 -13.69 -17.82 1.46
N SER A 329 -12.56 -17.13 1.69
CA SER A 329 -12.12 -16.71 3.02
C SER A 329 -12.37 -15.22 3.20
N VAL A 330 -13.20 -14.85 4.17
CA VAL A 330 -13.44 -13.47 4.58
C VAL A 330 -12.70 -13.22 5.90
N ILE A 331 -12.05 -12.09 6.03
CA ILE A 331 -11.38 -11.74 7.29
C ILE A 331 -12.39 -11.04 8.20
N LEU A 332 -12.58 -11.57 9.41
CA LEU A 332 -13.52 -11.08 10.41
C LEU A 332 -12.77 -10.69 11.68
N LEU A 333 -13.35 -9.79 12.48
CA LEU A 333 -12.81 -9.42 13.79
C LEU A 333 -13.33 -10.36 14.87
N GLU A 334 -12.44 -11.10 15.52
CA GLU A 334 -12.79 -11.84 16.75
C GLU A 334 -12.91 -10.86 17.94
N ARG A 335 -12.10 -9.82 17.95
CA ARG A 335 -12.17 -8.65 18.83
C ARG A 335 -11.34 -7.53 18.22
N MET A 336 -11.46 -6.31 18.74
CA MET A 336 -10.56 -5.24 18.33
C MET A 336 -9.09 -5.65 18.57
N GLY A 337 -8.24 -5.44 17.57
CA GLY A 337 -6.83 -5.86 17.59
C GLY A 337 -6.60 -7.34 17.27
N ARG A 338 -7.64 -8.09 16.90
CA ARG A 338 -7.52 -9.49 16.49
C ARG A 338 -8.51 -9.88 15.41
N ALA A 339 -7.99 -10.13 14.22
CA ALA A 339 -8.75 -10.67 13.10
C ALA A 339 -8.43 -12.15 12.86
N VAL A 340 -9.39 -12.85 12.26
CA VAL A 340 -9.29 -14.26 11.90
C VAL A 340 -9.84 -14.50 10.49
N PRO A 341 -9.25 -15.43 9.71
CA PRO A 341 -9.85 -15.87 8.46
C PRO A 341 -11.08 -16.76 8.76
N HIS A 342 -12.19 -16.46 8.12
CA HIS A 342 -13.42 -17.26 8.18
C HIS A 342 -13.73 -17.81 6.81
N ARG A 343 -13.58 -19.13 6.65
CA ARG A 343 -13.87 -19.83 5.40
C ARG A 343 -15.33 -20.24 5.34
N MET A 344 -15.98 -19.90 4.23
CA MET A 344 -17.40 -20.23 4.01
C MET A 344 -17.70 -20.43 2.53
N PRO A 345 -18.80 -21.13 2.17
CA PRO A 345 -19.25 -21.22 0.79
C PRO A 345 -19.58 -19.84 0.20
N LYS A 346 -19.21 -19.58 -1.05
CA LYS A 346 -19.55 -18.33 -1.76
C LYS A 346 -21.05 -18.05 -1.77
N ALA A 347 -21.87 -19.11 -1.94
CA ALA A 347 -23.33 -18.99 -1.90
C ALA A 347 -23.83 -18.48 -0.55
N GLN A 348 -23.26 -18.98 0.57
CA GLN A 348 -23.61 -18.51 1.90
C GLN A 348 -23.22 -17.06 2.11
N LEU A 349 -22.01 -16.63 1.67
CA LEU A 349 -21.60 -15.23 1.74
C LEU A 349 -22.61 -14.32 1.02
N LEU A 350 -23.03 -14.70 -0.18
CA LEU A 350 -23.99 -13.91 -0.96
C LEU A 350 -25.39 -13.88 -0.31
N GLU A 351 -25.79 -14.91 0.41
CA GLU A 351 -27.03 -14.93 1.20
C GLU A 351 -26.93 -13.96 2.39
N GLU A 352 -25.81 -13.97 3.10
CA GLU A 352 -25.56 -13.08 4.25
C GLU A 352 -25.41 -11.59 3.85
N LEU A 353 -25.09 -11.29 2.62
CA LEU A 353 -24.94 -9.91 2.12
C LEU A 353 -26.23 -9.33 1.51
N ARG A 354 -27.31 -10.12 1.44
CA ARG A 354 -28.64 -9.66 1.01
C ARG A 354 -29.38 -8.95 2.13
#